data_441061a354ac64632511ad2a60b0f4fc
#
_entry.id   441061a354ac64632511ad2a60b0f4fc
#
_cell.length_a   1.000
_cell.length_b   1.000
_cell.length_c   1.000
_cell.angle_alpha   90.00
_cell.angle_beta   90.00
_cell.angle_gamma   90.00
#
_symmetry.space_group_name_H-M   'P 1'
#
loop_
_entity.id
_entity.type
_entity.pdbx_description
1 polymer ?
#
loop_
_entity_poly.entity_id
_entity_poly.type
_entity_poly.pdbx_seq_one_letter_code
_entity_poly.pdbx_strand_id
1 'polypeptide(L)'
;MDSVVVSLPMSGDEAVRLDSRFGKLWAASTVSALGSGLATVAAPLFVAARTGNPLAVSAAAAVAWLPWLLFALPGGVLVDRVDRRRLMIAVDSTRVAAMGVLATAILTGRDSIALLYVVLFVVNTGEIVLRSASQAMVADVVPPGRLERANGWIIGGATTAEFMLAGPLAGFLFRVGNGLPFLANAATYAASAILIGWIAGRFRPAVREGLIVPAGDGAARTSGLRSVWSDLAEGFSWLVRQRLLRTMAVLIGLLNITLTGAMAVLVLLARQRLGLGSVGYGALFACLAAGGILGSVIGDRLIARVSATWTLRIGLLVEAALHLTLATSHSRYVVGFALFAFGVHGTLWTIVANSLRQRLTPPAMLGRVGSTNLFIAAGGNCAGALLAGGVASTFGITAPYWAGFVVAVAVCVTTWRVFSRSAMAQAYAGSPAEAAAGLADGADSPAT
;
A
#
# COMPACT_ATOMS: atom_id res chain seq x y z
N MET A 1 36.03 -28.21 -36.81
CA MET A 1 35.45 -26.93 -36.26
C MET A 1 33.98 -26.99 -36.54
N ASP A 2 33.26 -27.73 -35.70
CA ASP A 2 31.82 -27.96 -35.87
C ASP A 2 31.07 -26.98 -34.98
N SER A 3 30.35 -26.05 -35.64
CA SER A 3 29.47 -25.09 -35.00
C SER A 3 28.20 -25.81 -34.51
N VAL A 4 28.09 -26.04 -33.20
CA VAL A 4 26.84 -26.50 -32.59
C VAL A 4 25.86 -25.33 -32.61
N VAL A 5 24.99 -25.35 -33.63
CA VAL A 5 23.77 -24.50 -33.63
C VAL A 5 22.79 -25.12 -32.65
N VAL A 6 22.69 -24.52 -31.44
CA VAL A 6 21.61 -24.84 -30.51
C VAL A 6 20.33 -24.25 -31.09
N SER A 7 19.58 -25.06 -31.79
CA SER A 7 18.21 -24.76 -32.21
C SER A 7 17.31 -24.78 -30.96
N LEU A 8 16.94 -23.57 -30.46
CA LEU A 8 15.85 -23.42 -29.52
C LEU A 8 14.54 -23.87 -30.20
N PRO A 9 13.77 -24.77 -29.63
CA PRO A 9 12.45 -25.10 -30.16
C PRO A 9 11.53 -23.90 -29.94
N MET A 10 11.29 -23.12 -30.97
CA MET A 10 10.15 -22.22 -31.05
C MET A 10 8.91 -23.09 -31.24
N SER A 11 8.44 -23.71 -30.19
CA SER A 11 7.13 -24.37 -30.20
C SER A 11 6.06 -23.32 -29.99
N GLY A 12 5.11 -23.29 -30.88
CA GLY A 12 4.04 -22.37 -31.09
C GLY A 12 3.25 -22.00 -29.86
N ASP A 13 2.60 -20.90 -29.99
CA ASP A 13 1.57 -20.22 -29.25
C ASP A 13 0.58 -21.16 -28.52
N GLU A 14 1.05 -21.95 -27.56
CA GLU A 14 0.20 -22.45 -26.51
C GLU A 14 -0.05 -21.28 -25.56
N ALA A 15 -1.20 -20.67 -25.71
CA ALA A 15 -1.84 -19.83 -24.71
C ALA A 15 -2.06 -20.68 -23.44
N VAL A 16 -0.95 -21.02 -22.76
CA VAL A 16 -0.94 -21.84 -21.55
C VAL A 16 -1.68 -21.06 -20.49
N ARG A 17 -2.94 -21.45 -20.28
CA ARG A 17 -3.84 -20.94 -19.23
C ARG A 17 -3.08 -21.00 -17.89
N LEU A 18 -3.12 -19.92 -17.14
CA LEU A 18 -2.65 -19.90 -15.75
C LEU A 18 -3.41 -21.03 -15.02
N ASP A 19 -2.68 -21.86 -14.25
CA ASP A 19 -3.22 -23.04 -13.57
C ASP A 19 -4.45 -22.65 -12.72
N SER A 20 -5.38 -23.58 -12.59
CA SER A 20 -6.57 -23.43 -11.74
C SER A 20 -6.23 -23.06 -10.28
N ARG A 21 -5.05 -23.44 -9.79
CA ARG A 21 -4.52 -23.05 -8.47
C ARG A 21 -4.28 -21.54 -8.38
N PHE A 22 -3.66 -20.97 -9.43
CA PHE A 22 -3.46 -19.52 -9.50
C PHE A 22 -4.80 -18.77 -9.58
N GLY A 23 -5.75 -19.27 -10.39
CA GLY A 23 -7.09 -18.68 -10.48
C GLY A 23 -7.80 -18.61 -9.13
N LYS A 24 -7.70 -19.66 -8.31
CA LYS A 24 -8.25 -19.70 -6.95
C LYS A 24 -7.54 -18.72 -6.02
N LEU A 25 -6.20 -18.64 -6.07
CA LEU A 25 -5.41 -17.70 -5.27
C LEU A 25 -5.72 -16.25 -5.65
N TRP A 26 -5.82 -15.95 -6.94
CA TRP A 26 -6.21 -14.64 -7.44
C TRP A 26 -7.60 -14.24 -6.99
N ALA A 27 -8.59 -15.13 -7.13
CA ALA A 27 -9.96 -14.89 -6.69
C ALA A 27 -10.03 -14.68 -5.17
N ALA A 28 -9.34 -15.52 -4.38
CA ALA A 28 -9.25 -15.37 -2.93
C ALA A 28 -8.68 -14.01 -2.52
N SER A 29 -7.53 -13.62 -3.09
CA SER A 29 -6.89 -12.33 -2.82
C SER A 29 -7.78 -11.15 -3.21
N THR A 30 -8.46 -11.23 -4.36
CA THR A 30 -9.35 -10.17 -4.85
C THR A 30 -10.60 -10.02 -3.96
N VAL A 31 -11.22 -11.13 -3.57
CA VAL A 31 -12.41 -11.13 -2.68
C VAL A 31 -12.03 -10.66 -1.28
N SER A 32 -10.89 -11.10 -0.74
CA SER A 32 -10.38 -10.61 0.55
C SER A 32 -10.11 -9.10 0.52
N ALA A 33 -9.50 -8.58 -0.56
CA ALA A 33 -9.24 -7.15 -0.73
C ALA A 33 -10.54 -6.33 -0.82
N LEU A 34 -11.61 -6.87 -1.44
CA LEU A 34 -12.93 -6.25 -1.40
C LEU A 34 -13.41 -6.05 0.04
N GLY A 35 -13.28 -7.09 0.88
CA GLY A 35 -13.62 -7.00 2.30
C GLY A 35 -12.83 -5.93 3.03
N SER A 36 -11.51 -5.89 2.84
CA SER A 36 -10.64 -4.86 3.45
C SER A 36 -11.06 -3.45 3.04
N GLY A 37 -11.40 -3.25 1.77
CA GLY A 37 -11.92 -1.98 1.28
C GLY A 37 -13.30 -1.61 1.87
N LEU A 38 -14.20 -2.60 2.08
CA LEU A 38 -15.48 -2.36 2.76
C LEU A 38 -15.25 -1.81 4.18
N ALA A 39 -14.32 -2.40 4.94
CA ALA A 39 -14.00 -1.93 6.29
C ALA A 39 -13.40 -0.52 6.28
N THR A 40 -12.52 -0.22 5.33
CA THR A 40 -11.86 1.09 5.17
C THR A 40 -12.88 2.23 5.04
N VAL A 41 -13.99 2.00 4.33
CA VAL A 41 -15.06 3.01 4.13
C VAL A 41 -16.10 2.94 5.23
N ALA A 42 -16.48 1.74 5.68
CA ALA A 42 -17.54 1.57 6.68
C ALA A 42 -17.13 1.97 8.09
N ALA A 43 -15.86 1.78 8.48
CA ALA A 43 -15.41 2.10 9.83
C ALA A 43 -15.50 3.59 10.17
N PRO A 44 -15.00 4.54 9.35
CA PRO A 44 -15.21 5.96 9.60
C PRO A 44 -16.69 6.36 9.58
N LEU A 45 -17.51 5.77 8.68
CA LEU A 45 -18.94 6.00 8.64
C LEU A 45 -19.63 5.57 9.94
N PHE A 46 -19.25 4.41 10.47
CA PHE A 46 -19.79 3.88 11.71
C PHE A 46 -19.45 4.80 12.90
N VAL A 47 -18.19 5.20 13.04
CA VAL A 47 -17.78 6.10 14.12
C VAL A 47 -18.46 7.45 13.97
N ALA A 48 -18.50 8.04 12.77
CA ALA A 48 -19.15 9.32 12.51
C ALA A 48 -20.70 9.27 12.68
N ALA A 49 -21.31 8.09 12.66
CA ALA A 49 -22.72 7.90 12.99
C ALA A 49 -22.98 7.89 14.51
N ARG A 50 -21.96 7.59 15.32
CA ARG A 50 -22.05 7.48 16.80
C ARG A 50 -21.53 8.73 17.50
N THR A 51 -20.56 9.41 16.92
CA THR A 51 -19.96 10.60 17.53
C THR A 51 -19.56 11.61 16.48
N GLY A 52 -19.70 12.91 16.82
CA GLY A 52 -19.16 14.01 16.02
C GLY A 52 -17.69 14.32 16.31
N ASN A 53 -17.03 13.55 17.20
CA ASN A 53 -15.65 13.81 17.61
C ASN A 53 -14.65 13.40 16.49
N PRO A 54 -13.92 14.39 15.90
CA PRO A 54 -12.98 14.11 14.81
C PRO A 54 -11.84 13.17 15.22
N LEU A 55 -11.39 13.25 16.47
CA LEU A 55 -10.32 12.39 16.98
C LEU A 55 -10.77 10.93 17.01
N ALA A 56 -12.00 10.64 17.45
CA ALA A 56 -12.52 9.30 17.43
C ALA A 56 -12.67 8.77 15.99
N VAL A 57 -13.18 9.59 15.06
CA VAL A 57 -13.32 9.21 13.65
C VAL A 57 -11.96 8.88 13.03
N SER A 58 -10.96 9.72 13.23
CA SER A 58 -9.62 9.52 12.65
C SER A 58 -8.83 8.40 13.33
N ALA A 59 -9.12 8.12 14.61
CA ALA A 59 -8.50 6.99 15.33
C ALA A 59 -8.81 5.64 14.65
N ALA A 60 -9.95 5.50 13.97
CA ALA A 60 -10.23 4.29 13.18
C ALA A 60 -9.17 4.05 12.09
N ALA A 61 -8.77 5.11 11.36
CA ALA A 61 -7.70 5.02 10.37
C ALA A 61 -6.34 4.78 11.02
N ALA A 62 -6.03 5.44 12.15
CA ALA A 62 -4.78 5.22 12.87
C ALA A 62 -4.63 3.77 13.34
N VAL A 63 -5.70 3.20 13.93
CA VAL A 63 -5.74 1.80 14.37
C VAL A 63 -5.60 0.83 13.20
N ALA A 64 -6.15 1.16 12.03
CA ALA A 64 -5.99 0.34 10.82
C ALA A 64 -4.52 0.32 10.32
N TRP A 65 -3.78 1.43 10.45
CA TRP A 65 -2.37 1.53 10.06
C TRP A 65 -1.38 1.04 11.12
N LEU A 66 -1.79 1.02 12.40
CA LEU A 66 -0.93 0.61 13.52
C LEU A 66 -0.32 -0.80 13.36
N PRO A 67 -1.06 -1.84 12.94
CA PRO A 67 -0.49 -3.16 12.67
C PRO A 67 0.62 -3.12 11.60
N TRP A 68 0.45 -2.31 10.55
CA TRP A 68 1.47 -2.15 9.50
C TRP A 68 2.77 -1.58 10.04
N LEU A 69 2.69 -0.63 10.96
CA LEU A 69 3.86 -0.08 11.64
C LEU A 69 4.55 -1.12 12.54
N LEU A 70 3.77 -1.95 13.24
CA LEU A 70 4.29 -2.90 14.23
C LEU A 70 4.73 -4.24 13.60
N PHE A 71 3.99 -4.75 12.61
CA PHE A 71 4.09 -6.14 12.17
C PHE A 71 4.46 -6.31 10.69
N ALA A 72 4.57 -5.24 9.88
CA ALA A 72 4.92 -5.37 8.47
C ALA A 72 6.28 -6.08 8.27
N LEU A 73 7.25 -5.81 9.13
CA LEU A 73 8.57 -6.44 9.06
C LEU A 73 8.60 -7.85 9.67
N PRO A 74 8.12 -8.10 10.90
CA PRO A 74 8.14 -9.44 11.49
C PRO A 74 7.14 -10.41 10.85
N GLY A 75 6.08 -9.92 10.19
CA GLY A 75 5.08 -10.76 9.53
C GLY A 75 5.65 -11.66 8.43
N GLY A 76 6.62 -11.19 7.68
CA GLY A 76 7.33 -11.99 6.67
C GLY A 76 8.07 -13.19 7.26
N VAL A 77 8.71 -13.01 8.41
CA VAL A 77 9.44 -14.10 9.11
C VAL A 77 8.51 -15.23 9.56
N LEU A 78 7.28 -14.90 9.94
CA LEU A 78 6.27 -15.91 10.30
C LEU A 78 5.87 -16.75 9.08
N VAL A 79 5.64 -16.13 7.93
CA VAL A 79 5.24 -16.79 6.67
C VAL A 79 6.31 -17.78 6.20
N ASP A 80 7.57 -17.49 6.44
CA ASP A 80 8.69 -18.35 6.04
C ASP A 80 8.88 -19.60 6.92
N ARG A 81 8.12 -19.75 8.01
CA ARG A 81 8.25 -20.87 8.97
C ARG A 81 7.10 -21.85 8.95
N VAL A 82 5.97 -21.49 8.35
CA VAL A 82 4.73 -22.25 8.43
C VAL A 82 4.19 -22.61 7.04
N ASP A 83 3.29 -23.59 6.99
CA ASP A 83 2.55 -23.90 5.76
C ASP A 83 1.66 -22.71 5.38
N ARG A 84 2.00 -22.08 4.25
CA ARG A 84 1.37 -20.85 3.76
C ARG A 84 -0.12 -20.97 3.59
N ARG A 85 -0.60 -22.08 3.03
CA ARG A 85 -2.03 -22.35 2.85
C ARG A 85 -2.78 -22.43 4.18
N ARG A 86 -2.24 -23.19 5.15
CA ARG A 86 -2.85 -23.32 6.47
C ARG A 86 -2.85 -21.99 7.22
N LEU A 87 -1.77 -21.23 7.10
CA LEU A 87 -1.66 -19.90 7.70
C LEU A 87 -2.72 -18.95 7.14
N MET A 88 -2.90 -18.90 5.82
CA MET A 88 -3.89 -18.05 5.16
C MET A 88 -5.32 -18.42 5.61
N ILE A 89 -5.66 -19.71 5.69
CA ILE A 89 -6.98 -20.18 6.16
C ILE A 89 -7.19 -19.78 7.62
N ALA A 90 -6.21 -19.98 8.48
CA ALA A 90 -6.32 -19.63 9.91
C ALA A 90 -6.51 -18.12 10.10
N VAL A 91 -5.75 -17.31 9.36
CA VAL A 91 -5.85 -15.86 9.39
C VAL A 91 -7.22 -15.38 8.90
N ASP A 92 -7.69 -15.86 7.75
CA ASP A 92 -9.02 -15.48 7.25
C ASP A 92 -10.14 -15.97 8.19
N SER A 93 -10.02 -17.15 8.77
CA SER A 93 -10.99 -17.64 9.78
C SER A 93 -11.04 -16.71 11.02
N THR A 94 -9.90 -16.23 11.49
CA THR A 94 -9.83 -15.23 12.57
C THR A 94 -10.49 -13.91 12.16
N ARG A 95 -10.27 -13.45 10.94
CA ARG A 95 -10.88 -12.23 10.38
C ARG A 95 -12.41 -12.39 10.24
N VAL A 96 -12.89 -13.56 9.79
CA VAL A 96 -14.33 -13.91 9.76
C VAL A 96 -14.93 -13.80 11.15
N ALA A 97 -14.30 -14.43 12.15
CA ALA A 97 -14.80 -14.40 13.52
C ALA A 97 -14.83 -12.96 14.07
N ALA A 98 -13.77 -12.19 13.89
CA ALA A 98 -13.68 -10.82 14.35
C ALA A 98 -14.75 -9.91 13.72
N MET A 99 -14.90 -9.96 12.38
CA MET A 99 -15.93 -9.19 11.68
C MET A 99 -17.35 -9.69 11.97
N GLY A 100 -17.54 -11.00 12.15
CA GLY A 100 -18.81 -11.59 12.55
C GLY A 100 -19.24 -11.12 13.94
N VAL A 101 -18.33 -11.08 14.91
CA VAL A 101 -18.58 -10.53 16.25
C VAL A 101 -19.00 -9.07 16.18
N LEU A 102 -18.26 -8.25 15.42
CA LEU A 102 -18.58 -6.84 15.23
C LEU A 102 -19.95 -6.65 14.57
N ALA A 103 -20.21 -7.35 13.47
CA ALA A 103 -21.49 -7.27 12.76
C ALA A 103 -22.66 -7.68 13.67
N THR A 104 -22.52 -8.77 14.42
CA THR A 104 -23.54 -9.24 15.37
C THR A 104 -23.77 -8.23 16.49
N ALA A 105 -22.70 -7.65 17.06
CA ALA A 105 -22.80 -6.62 18.08
C ALA A 105 -23.56 -5.38 17.56
N ILE A 106 -23.29 -4.95 16.32
CA ILE A 106 -24.00 -3.83 15.69
C ILE A 106 -25.48 -4.16 15.46
N LEU A 107 -25.77 -5.34 14.94
CA LEU A 107 -27.15 -5.76 14.64
C LEU A 107 -27.99 -5.95 15.90
N THR A 108 -27.36 -6.33 17.02
CA THR A 108 -28.05 -6.50 18.32
C THR A 108 -28.04 -5.24 19.19
N GLY A 109 -27.51 -4.12 18.69
CA GLY A 109 -27.42 -2.85 19.44
C GLY A 109 -26.45 -2.88 20.62
N ARG A 110 -25.50 -3.84 20.67
CA ARG A 110 -24.47 -3.98 21.69
C ARG A 110 -23.09 -3.52 21.21
N ASP A 111 -23.07 -2.69 20.20
CA ASP A 111 -21.85 -2.22 19.57
C ASP A 111 -21.16 -1.12 20.40
N SER A 112 -19.82 -1.07 20.23
CA SER A 112 -19.01 0.02 20.79
C SER A 112 -17.90 0.42 19.80
N ILE A 113 -17.46 1.67 19.88
CA ILE A 113 -16.32 2.16 19.10
C ILE A 113 -15.04 1.39 19.49
N ALA A 114 -14.89 1.05 20.76
CA ALA A 114 -13.75 0.24 21.25
C ALA A 114 -13.70 -1.13 20.60
N LEU A 115 -14.85 -1.82 20.49
CA LEU A 115 -14.94 -3.11 19.79
C LEU A 115 -14.54 -2.97 18.31
N LEU A 116 -15.00 -1.93 17.62
CA LEU A 116 -14.59 -1.65 16.25
C LEU A 116 -13.07 -1.52 16.14
N TYR A 117 -12.43 -0.75 17.04
CA TYR A 117 -10.98 -0.55 16.99
C TYR A 117 -10.22 -1.86 17.24
N VAL A 118 -10.63 -2.68 18.18
CA VAL A 118 -10.02 -4.00 18.42
C VAL A 118 -10.15 -4.87 17.18
N VAL A 119 -11.32 -4.92 16.57
CA VAL A 119 -11.56 -5.71 15.36
C VAL A 119 -10.74 -5.18 14.19
N LEU A 120 -10.67 -3.87 13.98
CA LEU A 120 -9.82 -3.27 12.93
C LEU A 120 -8.36 -3.63 13.12
N PHE A 121 -7.85 -3.58 14.36
CA PHE A 121 -6.48 -3.97 14.66
C PHE A 121 -6.21 -5.44 14.32
N VAL A 122 -7.07 -6.35 14.74
CA VAL A 122 -6.96 -7.79 14.46
C VAL A 122 -7.01 -8.07 12.96
N VAL A 123 -7.97 -7.47 12.26
CA VAL A 123 -8.18 -7.68 10.82
C VAL A 123 -7.00 -7.17 10.01
N ASN A 124 -6.48 -5.96 10.32
CA ASN A 124 -5.33 -5.41 9.61
C ASN A 124 -4.02 -6.14 9.95
N THR A 125 -3.89 -6.71 11.17
CA THR A 125 -2.79 -7.62 11.48
C THR A 125 -2.85 -8.87 10.59
N GLY A 126 -4.03 -9.45 10.43
CA GLY A 126 -4.25 -10.57 9.51
C GLY A 126 -3.97 -10.23 8.04
N GLU A 127 -4.32 -9.01 7.62
CA GLU A 127 -4.05 -8.53 6.24
C GLU A 127 -2.56 -8.57 5.89
N ILE A 128 -1.68 -8.14 6.80
CA ILE A 128 -0.24 -8.16 6.59
C ILE A 128 0.27 -9.58 6.34
N VAL A 129 -0.17 -10.51 7.18
CA VAL A 129 0.22 -11.92 7.07
C VAL A 129 -0.32 -12.54 5.78
N LEU A 130 -1.58 -12.25 5.45
CA LEU A 130 -2.22 -12.75 4.24
C LEU A 130 -1.52 -12.26 2.97
N ARG A 131 -1.21 -10.97 2.87
CA ARG A 131 -0.49 -10.38 1.72
C ARG A 131 0.89 -11.01 1.54
N SER A 132 1.65 -11.16 2.63
CA SER A 132 2.97 -11.79 2.59
C SER A 132 2.89 -13.26 2.17
N ALA A 133 1.93 -14.02 2.72
CA ALA A 133 1.72 -15.42 2.36
C ALA A 133 1.24 -15.60 0.91
N SER A 134 0.35 -14.72 0.43
CA SER A 134 -0.14 -14.72 -0.95
C SER A 134 0.99 -14.48 -1.95
N GLN A 135 1.85 -13.48 -1.70
CA GLN A 135 3.01 -13.20 -2.57
C GLN A 135 3.98 -14.39 -2.63
N ALA A 136 4.26 -15.00 -1.47
CA ALA A 136 5.10 -16.19 -1.43
C ALA A 136 4.47 -17.40 -2.16
N MET A 137 3.15 -17.55 -2.05
CA MET A 137 2.41 -18.65 -2.68
C MET A 137 2.31 -18.48 -4.22
N VAL A 138 2.32 -17.25 -4.75
CA VAL A 138 2.40 -17.01 -6.20
C VAL A 138 3.64 -17.69 -6.80
N ALA A 139 4.79 -17.57 -6.14
CA ALA A 139 6.03 -18.21 -6.60
C ALA A 139 6.00 -19.75 -6.55
N ASP A 140 5.11 -20.32 -5.70
CA ASP A 140 4.94 -21.79 -5.61
C ASP A 140 3.99 -22.35 -6.68
N VAL A 141 3.03 -21.53 -7.16
CA VAL A 141 1.97 -22.00 -8.09
C VAL A 141 2.15 -21.53 -9.53
N VAL A 142 3.09 -20.61 -9.77
CA VAL A 142 3.31 -20.01 -11.10
C VAL A 142 4.74 -20.27 -11.58
N PRO A 143 4.95 -20.74 -12.82
CA PRO A 143 6.28 -20.89 -13.40
C PRO A 143 7.06 -19.56 -13.42
N PRO A 144 8.42 -19.59 -13.25
CA PRO A 144 9.23 -18.38 -13.17
C PRO A 144 9.02 -17.37 -14.30
N GLY A 145 8.88 -17.83 -15.54
CA GLY A 145 8.66 -16.94 -16.71
C GLY A 145 7.32 -16.22 -16.77
N ARG A 146 6.42 -16.41 -15.78
CA ARG A 146 5.08 -15.81 -15.72
C ARG A 146 4.80 -15.05 -14.42
N LEU A 147 5.76 -14.97 -13.53
CA LEU A 147 5.61 -14.34 -12.23
C LEU A 147 5.20 -12.87 -12.35
N GLU A 148 5.78 -12.13 -13.28
CA GLU A 148 5.43 -10.72 -13.51
C GLU A 148 3.95 -10.55 -13.89
N ARG A 149 3.47 -11.38 -14.82
CA ARG A 149 2.06 -11.37 -15.25
C ARG A 149 1.13 -11.76 -14.11
N ALA A 150 1.47 -12.79 -13.34
CA ALA A 150 0.70 -13.26 -12.20
C ALA A 150 0.62 -12.20 -11.09
N ASN A 151 1.74 -11.57 -10.75
CA ASN A 151 1.77 -10.47 -9.79
C ASN A 151 0.93 -9.28 -10.28
N GLY A 152 0.99 -8.97 -11.57
CA GLY A 152 0.12 -7.94 -12.18
C GLY A 152 -1.37 -8.23 -11.99
N TRP A 153 -1.80 -9.49 -12.19
CA TRP A 153 -3.18 -9.90 -11.95
C TRP A 153 -3.59 -9.83 -10.47
N ILE A 154 -2.73 -10.30 -9.54
CA ILE A 154 -3.00 -10.23 -8.08
C ILE A 154 -3.16 -8.78 -7.64
N ILE A 155 -2.20 -7.92 -8.00
CA ILE A 155 -2.21 -6.50 -7.62
C ILE A 155 -3.41 -5.78 -8.28
N GLY A 156 -3.62 -5.98 -9.58
CA GLY A 156 -4.71 -5.37 -10.32
C GLY A 156 -6.09 -5.76 -9.79
N GLY A 157 -6.31 -7.05 -9.52
CA GLY A 157 -7.55 -7.56 -8.95
C GLY A 157 -7.82 -6.98 -7.56
N ALA A 158 -6.82 -7.06 -6.68
CA ALA A 158 -6.93 -6.52 -5.33
C ALA A 158 -7.20 -5.01 -5.32
N THR A 159 -6.44 -4.24 -6.11
CA THR A 159 -6.61 -2.77 -6.21
C THR A 159 -8.00 -2.40 -6.73
N THR A 160 -8.48 -3.09 -7.77
CA THR A 160 -9.82 -2.85 -8.32
C THR A 160 -10.90 -3.14 -7.29
N ALA A 161 -10.81 -4.26 -6.59
CA ALA A 161 -11.77 -4.66 -5.57
C ALA A 161 -11.76 -3.71 -4.37
N GLU A 162 -10.58 -3.41 -3.83
CA GLU A 162 -10.40 -2.62 -2.61
C GLU A 162 -10.78 -1.15 -2.81
N PHE A 163 -10.37 -0.54 -3.93
CA PHE A 163 -10.55 0.91 -4.11
C PHE A 163 -11.73 1.27 -5.01
N MET A 164 -12.04 0.47 -6.05
CA MET A 164 -13.10 0.83 -6.99
C MET A 164 -14.47 0.29 -6.59
N LEU A 165 -14.53 -0.99 -6.18
CA LEU A 165 -15.80 -1.63 -5.89
C LEU A 165 -16.24 -1.43 -4.44
N ALA A 166 -15.29 -1.47 -3.50
CA ALA A 166 -15.61 -1.45 -2.08
C ALA A 166 -16.23 -0.14 -1.61
N GLY A 167 -15.77 1.03 -2.11
CA GLY A 167 -16.29 2.33 -1.69
C GLY A 167 -17.79 2.49 -1.91
N PRO A 168 -18.30 2.40 -3.16
CA PRO A 168 -19.71 2.48 -3.45
C PRO A 168 -20.54 1.39 -2.75
N LEU A 169 -20.02 0.15 -2.73
CA LEU A 169 -20.70 -0.97 -2.10
C LEU A 169 -20.82 -0.78 -0.58
N ALA A 170 -19.75 -0.35 0.09
CA ALA A 170 -19.78 -0.05 1.53
C ALA A 170 -20.76 1.06 1.85
N GLY A 171 -20.76 2.14 1.08
CA GLY A 171 -21.68 3.26 1.24
C GLY A 171 -23.15 2.85 1.04
N PHE A 172 -23.42 1.99 0.05
CA PHE A 172 -24.76 1.44 -0.20
C PHE A 172 -25.21 0.50 0.92
N LEU A 173 -24.37 -0.48 1.29
CA LEU A 173 -24.66 -1.41 2.38
C LEU A 173 -24.88 -0.69 3.71
N PHE A 174 -24.08 0.34 4.00
CA PHE A 174 -24.24 1.14 5.20
C PHE A 174 -25.57 1.92 5.23
N ARG A 175 -26.06 2.35 4.07
CA ARG A 175 -27.38 2.99 3.95
C ARG A 175 -28.52 2.02 4.28
N VAL A 176 -28.37 0.74 3.89
CA VAL A 176 -29.38 -0.30 4.14
C VAL A 176 -29.35 -0.74 5.61
N GLY A 177 -28.13 -0.84 6.19
CA GLY A 177 -27.96 -1.18 7.60
C GLY A 177 -26.49 -1.05 8.04
N ASN A 178 -26.27 -0.43 9.20
CA ASN A 178 -24.92 -0.09 9.69
C ASN A 178 -24.01 -1.32 9.90
N GLY A 179 -24.60 -2.51 10.16
CA GLY A 179 -23.86 -3.77 10.33
C GLY A 179 -23.58 -4.51 9.02
N LEU A 180 -24.30 -4.20 7.94
CA LEU A 180 -24.22 -4.95 6.67
C LEU A 180 -22.85 -4.89 6.00
N PRO A 181 -22.12 -3.76 5.97
CA PRO A 181 -20.76 -3.75 5.40
C PRO A 181 -19.80 -4.71 6.13
N PHE A 182 -19.91 -4.80 7.45
CA PHE A 182 -19.07 -5.68 8.27
C PHE A 182 -19.47 -7.16 8.11
N LEU A 183 -20.75 -7.45 7.95
CA LEU A 183 -21.23 -8.80 7.63
C LEU A 183 -20.78 -9.23 6.22
N ALA A 184 -20.92 -8.35 5.23
CA ALA A 184 -20.42 -8.60 3.89
C ALA A 184 -18.89 -8.81 3.88
N ASN A 185 -18.15 -8.04 4.67
CA ASN A 185 -16.72 -8.24 4.85
C ASN A 185 -16.40 -9.61 5.47
N ALA A 186 -17.12 -10.04 6.53
CA ALA A 186 -16.98 -11.40 7.06
C ALA A 186 -17.21 -12.47 5.99
N ALA A 187 -18.23 -12.28 5.14
CA ALA A 187 -18.54 -13.20 4.05
C ALA A 187 -17.42 -13.24 2.99
N THR A 188 -16.79 -12.11 2.66
CA THR A 188 -15.65 -12.08 1.72
C THR A 188 -14.45 -12.83 2.28
N TYR A 189 -14.13 -12.69 3.56
CA TYR A 189 -13.05 -13.45 4.20
C TYR A 189 -13.37 -14.96 4.28
N ALA A 190 -14.63 -15.32 4.52
CA ALA A 190 -15.05 -16.73 4.48
C ALA A 190 -14.90 -17.31 3.07
N ALA A 191 -15.32 -16.57 2.04
CA ALA A 191 -15.14 -16.97 0.66
C ALA A 191 -13.64 -17.12 0.29
N SER A 192 -12.78 -16.19 0.74
CA SER A 192 -11.33 -16.29 0.58
C SER A 192 -10.77 -17.56 1.23
N ALA A 193 -11.12 -17.84 2.49
CA ALA A 193 -10.68 -19.04 3.21
C ALA A 193 -11.10 -20.33 2.48
N ILE A 194 -12.32 -20.39 1.96
CA ILE A 194 -12.84 -21.53 1.17
C ILE A 194 -12.05 -21.69 -0.13
N LEU A 195 -11.84 -20.60 -0.88
CA LEU A 195 -11.09 -20.64 -2.15
C LEU A 195 -9.66 -21.11 -1.92
N ILE A 196 -8.99 -20.64 -0.86
CA ILE A 196 -7.65 -21.10 -0.47
C ILE A 196 -7.70 -22.57 -0.05
N GLY A 197 -8.76 -22.97 0.66
CA GLY A 197 -9.01 -24.36 1.04
C GLY A 197 -9.11 -25.32 -0.14
N TRP A 198 -9.58 -24.85 -1.29
CA TRP A 198 -9.66 -25.66 -2.53
C TRP A 198 -8.36 -25.73 -3.32
N ILE A 199 -7.30 -25.02 -2.91
CA ILE A 199 -5.99 -25.13 -3.55
C ILE A 199 -5.33 -26.42 -3.07
N ALA A 200 -5.19 -27.40 -3.97
CA ALA A 200 -4.53 -28.66 -3.65
C ALA A 200 -3.00 -28.48 -3.55
N GLY A 201 -2.38 -29.09 -2.54
CA GLY A 201 -0.95 -29.08 -2.33
C GLY A 201 -0.54 -28.75 -0.90
N ARG A 202 0.74 -28.98 -0.58
CA ARG A 202 1.40 -28.54 0.66
C ARG A 202 2.38 -27.45 0.27
N PHE A 203 2.25 -26.28 0.88
CA PHE A 203 3.05 -25.10 0.57
C PHE A 203 3.95 -24.76 1.77
N ARG A 204 4.78 -25.74 2.14
CA ARG A 204 5.81 -25.55 3.15
C ARG A 204 7.02 -24.87 2.49
N PRO A 205 7.68 -23.95 3.20
CA PRO A 205 8.96 -23.44 2.74
C PRO A 205 9.88 -24.63 2.47
N ALA A 206 10.46 -24.71 1.27
CA ALA A 206 11.50 -25.69 1.00
C ALA A 206 12.64 -25.42 1.98
N VAL A 207 12.92 -26.36 2.88
CA VAL A 207 14.22 -26.40 3.54
C VAL A 207 15.21 -26.58 2.39
N ARG A 208 15.94 -25.54 2.06
CA ARG A 208 17.04 -25.63 1.08
C ARG A 208 18.14 -26.48 1.68
N GLU A 209 17.93 -27.79 1.71
CA GLU A 209 18.98 -28.77 1.84
C GLU A 209 19.81 -28.70 0.55
N GLY A 210 20.96 -28.07 0.62
CA GLY A 210 21.96 -28.18 -0.45
C GLY A 210 22.55 -26.90 -1.02
N LEU A 211 22.12 -25.70 -0.63
CA LEU A 211 22.90 -24.49 -0.89
C LEU A 211 23.49 -23.96 0.43
N ILE A 212 24.38 -24.76 1.00
CA ILE A 212 25.45 -24.20 1.84
C ILE A 212 26.34 -23.43 0.85
N VAL A 213 26.00 -22.19 0.57
CA VAL A 213 27.02 -21.22 0.15
C VAL A 213 27.98 -21.19 1.34
N PRO A 214 29.28 -21.55 1.17
CA PRO A 214 30.21 -21.43 2.26
C PRO A 214 30.12 -19.98 2.75
N ALA A 215 29.63 -19.78 3.96
CA ALA A 215 29.71 -18.50 4.62
C ALA A 215 31.23 -18.23 4.78
N GLY A 216 31.73 -17.30 3.99
CA GLY A 216 32.96 -16.62 4.34
C GLY A 216 32.79 -16.14 5.78
N ASP A 217 33.81 -16.38 6.59
CA ASP A 217 33.90 -16.12 8.01
C ASP A 217 33.20 -14.82 8.43
N GLY A 218 32.16 -14.93 9.24
CA GLY A 218 31.57 -13.82 9.93
C GLY A 218 30.04 -13.76 9.90
N ALA A 219 29.43 -14.25 10.99
CA ALA A 219 28.06 -14.10 11.41
C ALA A 219 27.05 -15.10 10.81
N ALA A 220 26.82 -16.17 11.56
CA ALA A 220 25.53 -16.86 11.57
C ALA A 220 24.42 -15.79 11.66
N ARG A 221 23.61 -15.60 10.58
CA ARG A 221 22.47 -14.70 10.60
C ARG A 221 21.53 -15.17 11.71
N THR A 222 21.60 -14.52 12.84
CA THR A 222 20.65 -14.68 13.93
C THR A 222 19.29 -14.30 13.39
N SER A 223 18.50 -15.28 12.99
CA SER A 223 17.14 -15.12 12.49
C SER A 223 16.22 -14.72 13.65
N GLY A 224 16.27 -13.47 14.07
CA GLY A 224 15.49 -12.95 15.17
C GLY A 224 15.08 -11.49 14.92
N LEU A 225 14.19 -10.98 15.74
CA LEU A 225 13.74 -9.57 15.70
C LEU A 225 14.93 -8.58 15.69
N ARG A 226 16.06 -8.94 16.28
CA ARG A 226 17.30 -8.13 16.24
C ARG A 226 17.83 -7.93 14.81
N SER A 227 17.77 -8.95 13.95
CA SER A 227 18.22 -8.82 12.56
C SER A 227 17.32 -7.89 11.76
N VAL A 228 16.01 -7.90 12.03
CA VAL A 228 15.04 -7.02 11.39
C VAL A 228 15.32 -5.55 11.71
N TRP A 229 15.58 -5.24 12.98
CA TRP A 229 15.95 -3.87 13.40
C TRP A 229 17.31 -3.44 12.87
N SER A 230 18.28 -4.36 12.80
CA SER A 230 19.59 -4.10 12.21
C SER A 230 19.46 -3.80 10.72
N ASP A 231 18.69 -4.60 9.97
CA ASP A 231 18.44 -4.40 8.54
C ASP A 231 17.71 -3.08 8.27
N LEU A 232 16.75 -2.70 9.14
CA LEU A 232 16.05 -1.43 9.06
C LEU A 232 17.02 -0.26 9.32
N ALA A 233 17.85 -0.35 10.35
CA ALA A 233 18.83 0.68 10.70
C ALA A 233 19.88 0.87 9.58
N GLU A 234 20.35 -0.23 8.99
CA GLU A 234 21.29 -0.19 7.87
C GLU A 234 20.63 0.42 6.62
N GLY A 235 19.40 -0.01 6.28
CA GLY A 235 18.62 0.58 5.18
C GLY A 235 18.39 2.06 5.38
N PHE A 236 18.03 2.50 6.60
CA PHE A 236 17.85 3.89 6.95
C PHE A 236 19.15 4.69 6.85
N SER A 237 20.24 4.19 7.42
CA SER A 237 21.56 4.83 7.35
C SER A 237 22.04 5.02 5.92
N TRP A 238 21.89 4.00 5.08
CA TRP A 238 22.23 4.08 3.67
C TRP A 238 21.34 5.09 2.93
N LEU A 239 20.01 5.06 3.14
CA LEU A 239 19.04 5.95 2.50
C LEU A 239 19.31 7.42 2.82
N VAL A 240 19.67 7.76 4.07
CA VAL A 240 19.95 9.13 4.50
C VAL A 240 21.18 9.70 3.79
N ARG A 241 22.14 8.88 3.41
CA ARG A 241 23.35 9.30 2.67
C ARG A 241 23.05 9.66 1.22
N GLN A 242 21.99 9.11 0.63
CA GLN A 242 21.60 9.35 -0.78
C GLN A 242 20.65 10.53 -0.88
N ARG A 243 21.13 11.69 -1.36
CA ARG A 243 20.36 12.95 -1.38
C ARG A 243 18.97 12.82 -2.01
N LEU A 244 18.86 12.19 -3.21
CA LEU A 244 17.60 12.07 -3.92
C LEU A 244 16.64 11.10 -3.20
N LEU A 245 17.13 9.93 -2.79
CA LEU A 245 16.32 8.93 -2.08
C LEU A 245 15.89 9.41 -0.69
N ARG A 246 16.77 10.12 0.04
CA ARG A 246 16.42 10.77 1.30
C ARG A 246 15.28 11.78 1.10
N THR A 247 15.39 12.64 0.08
CA THR A 247 14.31 13.59 -0.21
C THR A 247 13.02 12.87 -0.50
N MET A 248 13.04 11.82 -1.32
CA MET A 248 11.84 11.02 -1.62
C MET A 248 11.27 10.33 -0.38
N ALA A 249 12.11 9.81 0.52
CA ALA A 249 11.63 9.20 1.76
C ALA A 249 10.98 10.22 2.71
N VAL A 250 11.55 11.42 2.84
CA VAL A 250 10.94 12.53 3.60
C VAL A 250 9.61 12.93 2.98
N LEU A 251 9.55 13.03 1.65
CA LEU A 251 8.30 13.30 0.94
C LEU A 251 7.25 12.23 1.19
N ILE A 252 7.62 10.94 1.08
CA ILE A 252 6.71 9.83 1.37
C ILE A 252 6.15 9.98 2.79
N GLY A 253 7.00 10.24 3.78
CA GLY A 253 6.55 10.45 5.17
C GLY A 253 5.58 11.63 5.31
N LEU A 254 5.97 12.81 4.84
CA LEU A 254 5.16 14.03 4.96
C LEU A 254 3.85 13.97 4.18
N LEU A 255 3.89 13.48 2.93
CA LEU A 255 2.69 13.37 2.10
C LEU A 255 1.74 12.27 2.63
N ASN A 256 2.25 11.19 3.20
CA ASN A 256 1.40 10.21 3.87
C ASN A 256 0.75 10.80 5.15
N ILE A 257 1.47 11.62 5.92
CA ILE A 257 0.88 12.34 7.07
C ILE A 257 -0.30 13.20 6.62
N THR A 258 -0.10 14.04 5.62
CA THR A 258 -1.13 14.98 5.16
C THR A 258 -2.30 14.27 4.48
N LEU A 259 -2.01 13.34 3.59
CA LEU A 259 -3.03 12.62 2.82
C LEU A 259 -3.87 11.70 3.71
N THR A 260 -3.25 10.86 4.53
CA THR A 260 -4.00 9.96 5.42
C THR A 260 -4.77 10.76 6.46
N GLY A 261 -4.19 11.87 6.95
CA GLY A 261 -4.90 12.82 7.79
C GLY A 261 -6.14 13.40 7.10
N ALA A 262 -6.01 13.84 5.85
CA ALA A 262 -7.11 14.34 5.05
C ALA A 262 -8.22 13.29 4.85
N MET A 263 -7.83 12.05 4.50
CA MET A 263 -8.78 10.95 4.28
C MET A 263 -9.45 10.49 5.58
N ALA A 264 -8.74 10.51 6.72
CA ALA A 264 -9.27 10.09 8.02
C ALA A 264 -10.45 10.95 8.51
N VAL A 265 -10.46 12.24 8.18
CA VAL A 265 -11.56 13.15 8.54
C VAL A 265 -12.51 13.45 7.37
N LEU A 266 -12.29 12.87 6.19
CA LEU A 266 -13.09 13.12 4.99
C LEU A 266 -14.57 12.79 5.17
N VAL A 267 -14.90 11.79 5.98
CA VAL A 267 -16.31 11.44 6.27
C VAL A 267 -17.05 12.58 6.98
N LEU A 268 -16.37 13.33 7.85
CA LEU A 268 -16.95 14.49 8.53
C LEU A 268 -17.15 15.64 7.56
N LEU A 269 -16.16 15.92 6.69
CA LEU A 269 -16.29 16.90 5.62
C LEU A 269 -17.46 16.55 4.68
N ALA A 270 -17.54 15.29 4.26
CA ALA A 270 -18.59 14.79 3.38
C ALA A 270 -19.99 15.01 3.99
N ARG A 271 -20.17 14.71 5.29
CA ARG A 271 -21.46 14.86 5.96
C ARG A 271 -21.80 16.30 6.31
N GLN A 272 -20.88 17.02 6.92
CA GLN A 272 -21.16 18.33 7.51
C GLN A 272 -21.10 19.49 6.49
N ARG A 273 -20.23 19.37 5.47
CA ARG A 273 -19.99 20.46 4.51
C ARG A 273 -20.54 20.18 3.12
N LEU A 274 -20.40 18.93 2.63
CA LEU A 274 -20.86 18.57 1.31
C LEU A 274 -22.30 18.02 1.30
N GLY A 275 -22.91 17.80 2.45
CA GLY A 275 -24.27 17.26 2.58
C GLY A 275 -24.41 15.84 2.02
N LEU A 276 -23.33 15.04 2.03
CA LEU A 276 -23.30 13.70 1.48
C LEU A 276 -23.72 12.66 2.54
N GLY A 277 -24.60 11.75 2.15
CA GLY A 277 -24.84 10.51 2.88
C GLY A 277 -23.75 9.47 2.63
N SER A 278 -23.94 8.26 3.18
CA SER A 278 -22.98 7.16 3.06
C SER A 278 -22.66 6.77 1.62
N VAL A 279 -23.66 6.76 0.74
CA VAL A 279 -23.47 6.47 -0.70
C VAL A 279 -22.59 7.54 -1.36
N GLY A 280 -22.85 8.82 -1.08
CA GLY A 280 -22.05 9.92 -1.61
C GLY A 280 -20.61 9.89 -1.10
N TYR A 281 -20.41 9.55 0.16
CA TYR A 281 -19.06 9.33 0.72
C TYR A 281 -18.33 8.17 0.02
N GLY A 282 -19.01 7.04 -0.17
CA GLY A 282 -18.45 5.91 -0.95
C GLY A 282 -18.11 6.28 -2.39
N ALA A 283 -18.92 7.14 -3.02
CA ALA A 283 -18.67 7.62 -4.38
C ALA A 283 -17.39 8.49 -4.49
N LEU A 284 -16.99 9.21 -3.44
CA LEU A 284 -15.73 9.94 -3.42
C LEU A 284 -14.53 8.99 -3.57
N PHE A 285 -14.56 7.82 -2.94
CA PHE A 285 -13.52 6.79 -3.13
C PHE A 285 -13.56 6.18 -4.54
N ALA A 286 -14.75 6.04 -5.14
CA ALA A 286 -14.85 5.60 -6.52
C ALA A 286 -14.24 6.62 -7.51
N CYS A 287 -14.39 7.93 -7.27
CA CYS A 287 -13.71 8.96 -8.05
C CYS A 287 -12.19 8.83 -7.95
N LEU A 288 -11.66 8.67 -6.74
CA LEU A 288 -10.25 8.46 -6.48
C LEU A 288 -9.72 7.22 -7.23
N ALA A 289 -10.44 6.11 -7.12
CA ALA A 289 -10.07 4.85 -7.76
C ALA A 289 -10.13 4.92 -9.30
N ALA A 290 -11.18 5.54 -9.85
CA ALA A 290 -11.30 5.75 -11.29
C ALA A 290 -10.13 6.57 -11.84
N GLY A 291 -9.69 7.59 -11.10
CA GLY A 291 -8.48 8.34 -11.41
C GLY A 291 -7.24 7.45 -11.41
N GLY A 292 -7.08 6.60 -10.39
CA GLY A 292 -5.97 5.65 -10.29
C GLY A 292 -5.90 4.68 -11.46
N ILE A 293 -7.05 4.13 -11.88
CA ILE A 293 -7.15 3.26 -13.05
C ILE A 293 -6.77 4.01 -14.34
N LEU A 294 -7.31 5.21 -14.54
CA LEU A 294 -6.91 6.02 -15.68
C LEU A 294 -5.40 6.26 -15.67
N GLY A 295 -4.84 6.64 -14.51
CA GLY A 295 -3.41 6.83 -14.32
C GLY A 295 -2.58 5.59 -14.69
N SER A 296 -3.06 4.38 -14.37
CA SER A 296 -2.38 3.14 -14.73
C SER A 296 -2.41 2.83 -16.24
N VAL A 297 -3.51 3.18 -16.92
CA VAL A 297 -3.67 2.94 -18.37
C VAL A 297 -2.84 3.90 -19.22
N ILE A 298 -2.81 5.18 -18.82
CA ILE A 298 -2.12 6.22 -19.61
C ILE A 298 -0.72 6.54 -19.09
N GLY A 299 -0.34 6.00 -17.94
CA GLY A 299 0.82 6.42 -17.14
C GLY A 299 2.11 6.41 -17.92
N ASP A 300 2.46 5.31 -18.60
CA ASP A 300 3.70 5.19 -19.37
C ASP A 300 3.78 6.23 -20.49
N ARG A 301 2.66 6.39 -21.22
CA ARG A 301 2.60 7.39 -22.31
C ARG A 301 2.70 8.81 -21.79
N LEU A 302 2.07 9.10 -20.67
CA LEU A 302 2.07 10.43 -20.07
C LEU A 302 3.44 10.77 -19.49
N ILE A 303 4.07 9.84 -18.76
CA ILE A 303 5.42 10.02 -18.21
C ILE A 303 6.45 10.19 -19.34
N ALA A 304 6.33 9.43 -20.46
CA ALA A 304 7.19 9.57 -21.61
C ALA A 304 7.09 10.97 -22.28
N ARG A 305 5.88 11.54 -22.33
CA ARG A 305 5.65 12.88 -22.94
C ARG A 305 6.03 14.02 -22.01
N VAL A 306 5.70 13.92 -20.73
CA VAL A 306 5.84 15.00 -19.73
C VAL A 306 7.21 14.99 -19.07
N SER A 307 7.88 13.85 -19.04
CA SER A 307 9.09 13.49 -18.29
C SER A 307 8.85 13.23 -16.78
N ALA A 308 9.71 12.41 -16.18
CA ALA A 308 9.65 12.09 -14.76
C ALA A 308 9.76 13.33 -13.85
N THR A 309 10.60 14.30 -14.24
CA THR A 309 10.75 15.59 -13.53
C THR A 309 9.43 16.34 -13.40
N TRP A 310 8.75 16.53 -14.52
CA TRP A 310 7.48 17.26 -14.53
C TRP A 310 6.35 16.44 -13.92
N THR A 311 6.36 15.12 -14.07
CA THR A 311 5.39 14.25 -13.40
C THR A 311 5.44 14.43 -11.87
N LEU A 312 6.64 14.50 -11.28
CA LEU A 312 6.79 14.72 -9.83
C LEU A 312 6.37 16.15 -9.44
N ARG A 313 6.78 17.17 -10.20
CA ARG A 313 6.44 18.58 -9.92
C ARG A 313 4.93 18.85 -10.03
N ILE A 314 4.31 18.42 -11.12
CA ILE A 314 2.85 18.54 -11.31
C ILE A 314 2.14 17.78 -10.20
N GLY A 315 2.67 16.62 -9.82
CA GLY A 315 2.12 15.84 -8.72
C GLY A 315 2.05 16.60 -7.40
N LEU A 316 3.10 17.31 -7.02
CA LEU A 316 3.09 18.14 -5.81
C LEU A 316 2.10 19.30 -5.92
N LEU A 317 1.89 19.86 -7.10
CA LEU A 317 0.86 20.88 -7.34
C LEU A 317 -0.55 20.28 -7.22
N VAL A 318 -0.78 19.08 -7.74
CA VAL A 318 -2.06 18.37 -7.60
C VAL A 318 -2.35 18.03 -6.13
N GLU A 319 -1.34 17.63 -5.37
CA GLU A 319 -1.43 17.41 -3.91
C GLU A 319 -1.87 18.70 -3.19
N ALA A 320 -1.20 19.81 -3.46
CA ALA A 320 -1.58 21.11 -2.90
C ALA A 320 -3.01 21.53 -3.32
N ALA A 321 -3.36 21.35 -4.60
CA ALA A 321 -4.68 21.67 -5.12
C ALA A 321 -5.78 20.80 -4.49
N LEU A 322 -5.53 19.52 -4.25
CA LEU A 322 -6.46 18.64 -3.51
C LEU A 322 -6.74 19.19 -2.12
N HIS A 323 -5.68 19.48 -1.34
CA HIS A 323 -5.83 19.98 0.03
C HIS A 323 -6.56 21.34 0.05
N LEU A 324 -6.22 22.24 -0.87
CA LEU A 324 -6.92 23.53 -1.00
C LEU A 324 -8.41 23.33 -1.34
N THR A 325 -8.70 22.43 -2.27
CA THR A 325 -10.08 22.10 -2.66
C THR A 325 -10.87 21.55 -1.47
N LEU A 326 -10.30 20.62 -0.71
CA LEU A 326 -10.94 20.06 0.49
C LEU A 326 -11.12 21.13 1.59
N ALA A 327 -10.19 22.09 1.70
CA ALA A 327 -10.28 23.18 2.66
C ALA A 327 -11.34 24.22 2.31
N THR A 328 -11.58 24.50 1.02
CA THR A 328 -12.40 25.65 0.59
C THR A 328 -13.73 25.27 -0.05
N SER A 329 -13.81 24.15 -0.79
CA SER A 329 -14.97 23.81 -1.60
C SER A 329 -16.17 23.33 -0.77
N HIS A 330 -17.35 23.70 -1.23
CA HIS A 330 -18.67 23.20 -0.77
C HIS A 330 -19.33 22.31 -1.83
N SER A 331 -18.72 22.18 -3.00
CA SER A 331 -19.27 21.40 -4.10
C SER A 331 -18.74 19.97 -4.08
N ARG A 332 -19.65 19.01 -3.93
CA ARG A 332 -19.34 17.57 -4.02
C ARG A 332 -18.71 17.17 -5.36
N TYR A 333 -19.07 17.84 -6.45
CA TYR A 333 -18.54 17.56 -7.79
C TYR A 333 -17.09 18.03 -7.94
N VAL A 334 -16.77 19.20 -7.40
CA VAL A 334 -15.40 19.75 -7.39
C VAL A 334 -14.49 18.89 -6.53
N VAL A 335 -14.96 18.46 -5.36
CA VAL A 335 -14.21 17.53 -4.49
C VAL A 335 -14.03 16.17 -5.16
N GLY A 336 -15.08 15.61 -5.79
CA GLY A 336 -14.99 14.36 -6.53
C GLY A 336 -13.97 14.43 -7.69
N PHE A 337 -13.98 15.54 -8.44
CA PHE A 337 -13.00 15.76 -9.51
C PHE A 337 -11.56 15.93 -8.97
N ALA A 338 -11.37 16.63 -7.87
CA ALA A 338 -10.06 16.76 -7.23
C ALA A 338 -9.51 15.41 -6.76
N LEU A 339 -10.35 14.55 -6.18
CA LEU A 339 -9.98 13.18 -5.81
C LEU A 339 -9.68 12.31 -7.03
N PHE A 340 -10.43 12.45 -8.12
CA PHE A 340 -10.14 11.78 -9.38
C PHE A 340 -8.78 12.20 -9.94
N ALA A 341 -8.52 13.51 -10.04
CA ALA A 341 -7.22 14.04 -10.49
C ALA A 341 -6.06 13.58 -9.61
N PHE A 342 -6.30 13.54 -8.30
CA PHE A 342 -5.34 13.01 -7.34
C PHE A 342 -5.09 11.51 -7.53
N GLY A 343 -6.12 10.72 -7.85
CA GLY A 343 -5.99 9.30 -8.19
C GLY A 343 -5.06 9.07 -9.39
N VAL A 344 -5.23 9.85 -10.46
CA VAL A 344 -4.33 9.83 -11.63
C VAL A 344 -2.89 10.13 -11.18
N HIS A 345 -2.70 11.23 -10.46
CA HIS A 345 -1.38 11.64 -9.98
C HIS A 345 -0.73 10.59 -9.08
N GLY A 346 -1.46 10.04 -8.11
CA GLY A 346 -0.94 9.07 -7.15
C GLY A 346 -0.37 7.82 -7.84
N THR A 347 -1.00 7.36 -8.92
CA THR A 347 -0.49 6.25 -9.73
C THR A 347 0.79 6.64 -10.46
N LEU A 348 0.82 7.80 -11.13
CA LEU A 348 2.01 8.31 -11.83
C LEU A 348 3.19 8.50 -10.87
N TRP A 349 2.92 9.07 -9.68
CA TRP A 349 3.90 9.22 -8.62
C TRP A 349 4.51 7.86 -8.22
N THR A 350 3.65 6.87 -7.98
CA THR A 350 4.07 5.53 -7.58
C THR A 350 4.96 4.87 -8.62
N ILE A 351 4.63 4.98 -9.92
CA ILE A 351 5.44 4.45 -11.02
C ILE A 351 6.83 5.10 -11.02
N VAL A 352 6.91 6.43 -10.99
CA VAL A 352 8.19 7.15 -11.02
C VAL A 352 9.01 6.89 -9.76
N ALA A 353 8.38 6.96 -8.58
CA ALA A 353 9.06 6.76 -7.29
C ALA A 353 9.65 5.35 -7.16
N ASN A 354 8.88 4.31 -7.55
CA ASN A 354 9.37 2.93 -7.52
C ASN A 354 10.51 2.71 -8.55
N SER A 355 10.38 3.26 -9.76
CA SER A 355 11.41 3.17 -10.79
C SER A 355 12.73 3.81 -10.33
N LEU A 356 12.68 5.02 -9.76
CA LEU A 356 13.86 5.70 -9.22
C LEU A 356 14.49 4.92 -8.08
N ARG A 357 13.68 4.42 -7.14
CA ARG A 357 14.20 3.60 -6.03
C ARG A 357 14.91 2.36 -6.52
N GLN A 358 14.31 1.62 -7.48
CA GLN A 358 14.91 0.41 -8.03
C GLN A 358 16.22 0.68 -8.79
N ARG A 359 16.29 1.79 -9.53
CA ARG A 359 17.49 2.18 -10.30
C ARG A 359 18.63 2.67 -9.42
N LEU A 360 18.33 3.41 -8.35
CA LEU A 360 19.33 4.05 -7.49
C LEU A 360 19.76 3.18 -6.31
N THR A 361 19.07 2.06 -6.05
CA THR A 361 19.37 1.20 -4.92
C THR A 361 20.09 -0.08 -5.41
N PRO A 362 21.29 -0.38 -4.89
CA PRO A 362 21.98 -1.62 -5.21
C PRO A 362 21.11 -2.85 -4.90
N PRO A 363 21.19 -3.94 -5.70
CA PRO A 363 20.35 -5.13 -5.51
C PRO A 363 20.40 -5.70 -4.09
N ALA A 364 21.56 -5.67 -3.44
CA ALA A 364 21.76 -6.14 -2.06
C ALA A 364 21.02 -5.31 -1.01
N MET A 365 20.68 -4.04 -1.32
CA MET A 365 20.02 -3.09 -0.41
C MET A 365 18.53 -2.90 -0.69
N LEU A 366 18.01 -3.40 -1.82
CA LEU A 366 16.61 -3.16 -2.24
C LEU A 366 15.59 -3.58 -1.17
N GLY A 367 15.80 -4.72 -0.53
CA GLY A 367 14.92 -5.20 0.55
C GLY A 367 14.95 -4.28 1.77
N ARG A 368 16.14 -3.89 2.23
CA ARG A 368 16.33 -3.04 3.42
C ARG A 368 15.77 -1.63 3.19
N VAL A 369 16.06 -1.04 2.05
CA VAL A 369 15.49 0.28 1.66
C VAL A 369 13.99 0.21 1.45
N GLY A 370 13.47 -0.89 0.88
CA GLY A 370 12.04 -1.14 0.75
C GLY A 370 11.32 -1.20 2.10
N SER A 371 11.88 -1.95 3.05
CA SER A 371 11.38 -2.05 4.42
C SER A 371 11.40 -0.70 5.15
N THR A 372 12.47 0.08 4.98
CA THR A 372 12.58 1.43 5.55
C THR A 372 11.49 2.36 4.99
N ASN A 373 11.25 2.34 3.68
CA ASN A 373 10.20 3.15 3.07
C ASN A 373 8.80 2.73 3.55
N LEU A 374 8.54 1.43 3.69
CA LEU A 374 7.27 0.92 4.22
C LEU A 374 7.04 1.37 5.67
N PHE A 375 8.10 1.32 6.51
CA PHE A 375 8.04 1.78 7.89
C PHE A 375 7.75 3.29 7.98
N ILE A 376 8.44 4.10 7.16
CA ILE A 376 8.20 5.56 7.08
C ILE A 376 6.77 5.84 6.62
N ALA A 377 6.27 5.13 5.59
CA ALA A 377 4.92 5.29 5.08
C ALA A 377 3.86 4.90 6.12
N ALA A 378 4.00 3.74 6.77
CA ALA A 378 3.06 3.28 7.80
C ALA A 378 3.06 4.21 9.02
N GLY A 379 4.25 4.65 9.46
CA GLY A 379 4.39 5.65 10.54
C GLY A 379 3.74 6.99 10.18
N GLY A 380 3.97 7.46 8.96
CA GLY A 380 3.33 8.67 8.43
C GLY A 380 1.81 8.56 8.40
N ASN A 381 1.28 7.43 7.92
CA ASN A 381 -0.16 7.18 7.88
C ASN A 381 -0.79 7.17 9.28
N CYS A 382 -0.18 6.45 10.23
CA CYS A 382 -0.66 6.37 11.61
C CYS A 382 -0.63 7.76 12.29
N ALA A 383 0.51 8.44 12.22
CA ALA A 383 0.67 9.78 12.78
C ALA A 383 -0.28 10.79 12.12
N GLY A 384 -0.40 10.75 10.81
CA GLY A 384 -1.26 11.64 10.04
C GLY A 384 -2.73 11.54 10.44
N ALA A 385 -3.24 10.32 10.61
CA ALA A 385 -4.61 10.11 11.07
C ALA A 385 -4.84 10.72 12.46
N LEU A 386 -3.94 10.48 13.43
CA LEU A 386 -4.07 11.01 14.79
C LEU A 386 -3.93 12.54 14.83
N LEU A 387 -2.92 13.09 14.13
CA LEU A 387 -2.69 14.53 14.07
C LEU A 387 -3.89 15.26 13.45
N ALA A 388 -4.43 14.73 12.34
CA ALA A 388 -5.57 15.34 11.70
C ALA A 388 -6.82 15.34 12.59
N GLY A 389 -7.06 14.25 13.32
CA GLY A 389 -8.15 14.19 14.30
C GLY A 389 -7.99 15.21 15.43
N GLY A 390 -6.78 15.33 15.99
CA GLY A 390 -6.44 16.33 17.01
C GLY A 390 -6.62 17.76 16.49
N VAL A 391 -6.07 18.08 15.33
CA VAL A 391 -6.20 19.39 14.68
C VAL A 391 -7.67 19.70 14.34
N ALA A 392 -8.41 18.72 13.82
CA ALA A 392 -9.83 18.92 13.51
C ALA A 392 -10.70 19.13 14.75
N SER A 393 -10.36 18.49 15.87
CA SER A 393 -11.11 18.64 17.12
C SER A 393 -10.90 20.01 17.78
N THR A 394 -9.73 20.64 17.57
CA THR A 394 -9.39 21.94 18.19
C THR A 394 -9.67 23.12 17.29
N PHE A 395 -9.40 23.00 15.98
CA PHE A 395 -9.46 24.12 15.02
C PHE A 395 -10.55 23.94 13.93
N GLY A 396 -11.36 22.88 14.05
CA GLY A 396 -12.43 22.58 13.11
C GLY A 396 -12.02 21.65 11.96
N ILE A 397 -13.04 21.05 11.30
CA ILE A 397 -12.87 19.97 10.33
C ILE A 397 -12.07 20.35 9.07
N THR A 398 -11.92 21.64 8.77
CA THR A 398 -11.17 22.11 7.60
C THR A 398 -9.69 22.36 7.91
N ALA A 399 -9.32 22.50 9.18
CA ALA A 399 -7.97 22.82 9.60
C ALA A 399 -6.91 21.79 9.16
N PRO A 400 -7.15 20.46 9.19
CA PRO A 400 -6.20 19.49 8.66
C PRO A 400 -5.90 19.68 7.17
N TYR A 401 -6.90 20.11 6.39
CA TYR A 401 -6.70 20.36 4.95
C TYR A 401 -5.88 21.62 4.69
N TRP A 402 -6.09 22.69 5.49
CA TRP A 402 -5.24 23.87 5.44
C TRP A 402 -3.80 23.55 5.84
N ALA A 403 -3.60 22.75 6.89
CA ALA A 403 -2.27 22.29 7.28
C ALA A 403 -1.61 21.47 6.16
N GLY A 404 -2.37 20.55 5.56
CA GLY A 404 -1.91 19.75 4.41
C GLY A 404 -1.54 20.62 3.21
N PHE A 405 -2.34 21.65 2.91
CA PHE A 405 -2.03 22.61 1.84
C PHE A 405 -0.70 23.33 2.09
N VAL A 406 -0.51 23.87 3.29
CA VAL A 406 0.73 24.58 3.67
C VAL A 406 1.94 23.64 3.54
N VAL A 407 1.83 22.41 4.04
CA VAL A 407 2.89 21.39 3.93
C VAL A 407 3.17 21.05 2.47
N ALA A 408 2.14 20.82 1.66
CA ALA A 408 2.30 20.49 0.24
C ALA A 408 2.98 21.62 -0.54
N VAL A 409 2.61 22.88 -0.28
CA VAL A 409 3.26 24.07 -0.88
C VAL A 409 4.71 24.18 -0.41
N ALA A 410 4.98 24.05 0.89
CA ALA A 410 6.34 24.11 1.43
C ALA A 410 7.24 23.02 0.81
N VAL A 411 6.71 21.80 0.71
CA VAL A 411 7.37 20.67 0.04
C VAL A 411 7.63 20.99 -1.42
N CYS A 412 6.64 21.50 -2.16
CA CYS A 412 6.77 21.85 -3.56
C CYS A 412 7.89 22.87 -3.77
N VAL A 413 7.92 23.94 -2.96
CA VAL A 413 8.93 25.01 -3.06
C VAL A 413 10.33 24.49 -2.72
N THR A 414 10.48 23.77 -1.61
CA THR A 414 11.78 23.31 -1.12
C THR A 414 12.40 22.23 -2.01
N THR A 415 11.57 21.35 -2.59
CA THR A 415 12.05 20.25 -3.42
C THR A 415 12.09 20.56 -4.91
N TRP A 416 11.60 21.72 -5.34
CA TRP A 416 11.54 22.10 -6.75
C TRP A 416 12.88 21.99 -7.48
N ARG A 417 13.98 22.39 -6.80
CA ARG A 417 15.35 22.31 -7.33
C ARG A 417 15.93 20.90 -7.25
N VAL A 418 15.50 20.08 -6.27
CA VAL A 418 15.98 18.70 -6.11
C VAL A 418 15.50 17.84 -7.29
N PHE A 419 14.26 18.04 -7.74
CA PHE A 419 13.72 17.40 -8.94
C PHE A 419 14.07 18.21 -10.20
N SER A 420 15.37 18.51 -10.42
CA SER A 420 15.85 19.17 -11.64
C SER A 420 15.98 18.16 -12.78
N ARG A 421 15.93 18.65 -14.03
CA ARG A 421 16.12 17.81 -15.21
C ARG A 421 17.48 17.09 -15.20
N SER A 422 18.53 17.77 -14.74
CA SER A 422 19.89 17.20 -14.67
C SER A 422 19.99 16.09 -13.63
N ALA A 423 19.45 16.30 -12.42
CA ALA A 423 19.45 15.28 -11.37
C ALA A 423 18.65 14.01 -11.78
N MET A 424 17.51 14.22 -12.45
CA MET A 424 16.71 13.10 -12.94
C MET A 424 17.38 12.39 -14.12
N ALA A 425 18.00 13.14 -15.06
CA ALA A 425 18.75 12.55 -16.17
C ALA A 425 19.90 11.68 -15.66
N GLN A 426 20.65 12.14 -14.67
CA GLN A 426 21.71 11.35 -14.02
C GLN A 426 21.15 10.09 -13.37
N ALA A 427 20.04 10.18 -12.64
CA ALA A 427 19.39 9.03 -12.01
C ALA A 427 18.86 7.99 -13.01
N TYR A 428 18.53 8.40 -14.25
CA TYR A 428 18.10 7.49 -15.32
C TYR A 428 19.25 7.00 -16.21
N ALA A 429 20.39 7.73 -16.27
CA ALA A 429 21.58 7.35 -17.05
C ALA A 429 22.50 6.39 -16.28
N GLY A 430 22.56 6.48 -14.94
CA GLY A 430 23.41 5.62 -14.10
C GLY A 430 22.89 4.19 -14.04
N SER A 431 23.68 3.23 -14.57
CA SER A 431 23.49 1.81 -14.32
C SER A 431 23.85 1.51 -12.85
N PRO A 432 23.14 0.59 -12.15
CA PRO A 432 23.53 0.17 -10.81
C PRO A 432 24.97 -0.39 -10.71
N ALA A 433 25.51 -0.89 -11.84
CA ALA A 433 26.88 -1.38 -11.95
C ALA A 433 27.92 -0.25 -11.92
N GLU A 434 27.64 0.91 -12.54
CA GLU A 434 28.57 2.06 -12.56
C GLU A 434 28.59 2.80 -11.21
N ALA A 435 27.46 2.84 -10.49
CA ALA A 435 27.39 3.38 -9.13
C ALA A 435 28.21 2.51 -8.12
N ALA A 436 28.27 1.20 -8.33
CA ALA A 436 29.08 0.28 -7.53
C ALA A 436 30.57 0.37 -7.86
N ALA A 437 30.94 0.56 -9.13
CA ALA A 437 32.32 0.71 -9.58
C ALA A 437 32.95 2.04 -9.11
N GLY A 438 32.21 3.14 -9.14
CA GLY A 438 32.69 4.43 -8.64
C GLY A 438 32.94 4.50 -7.14
N LEU A 439 32.37 3.57 -6.35
CA LEU A 439 32.64 3.42 -4.91
C LEU A 439 33.86 2.55 -4.65
N ALA A 440 34.23 1.65 -5.57
CA ALA A 440 35.44 0.83 -5.48
C ALA A 440 36.70 1.63 -5.85
N ASP A 441 36.63 2.48 -6.88
CA ASP A 441 37.75 3.33 -7.31
C ASP A 441 38.09 4.48 -6.34
N GLY A 442 37.11 4.90 -5.53
CA GLY A 442 37.31 5.92 -4.49
C GLY A 442 38.03 5.42 -3.22
N ALA A 443 38.16 4.11 -3.05
CA ALA A 443 38.79 3.49 -1.90
C ALA A 443 40.29 3.21 -2.11
N ASP A 444 40.79 3.23 -3.34
CA ASP A 444 42.17 2.89 -3.71
C ASP A 444 43.05 4.08 -4.10
N SER A 445 42.65 5.32 -3.79
CA SER A 445 43.56 6.46 -3.97
C SER A 445 44.48 6.60 -2.78
N PRO A 446 45.77 6.25 -2.88
CA PRO A 446 46.71 6.47 -1.80
C PRO A 446 46.95 7.97 -1.63
N ALA A 447 46.76 8.45 -0.40
CA ALA A 447 47.12 9.80 -0.01
C ALA A 447 48.62 10.02 -0.30
N THR A 448 48.90 10.91 -1.24
CA THR A 448 50.20 11.55 -1.38
C THR A 448 50.13 12.96 -0.87
#